data_d71bbf0a7e5208d22322d04c70ba4545
#
_entry.id   d71bbf0a7e5208d22322d04c70ba4545
#
_cell.length_a   1.000
_cell.length_b   1.000
_cell.length_c   1.000
_cell.angle_alpha   90.00
_cell.angle_beta   90.00
_cell.angle_gamma   90.00
#
_symmetry.space_group_name_H-M   'P 1'
#
loop_
_entity.id
_entity.type
_entity.pdbx_description
1 polymer ?
#
loop_
_entity_poly.entity_id
_entity_poly.type
_entity_poly.pdbx_seq_one_letter_code
_entity_poly.pdbx_strand_id
1 'polypeptide(L)'
;MFLGTIDDNVRRYIAGNRAAFGGQEIVVGCSGNFTSEKVLLQEAQPAAVHSNDVSLYSLLLADAMLGQASALEVREPEYAWLEEYLFGASPWARPATVMLLLRLLKFEKRKTVYARRMWAHYREKFGELVGQSAASLAARSVAISSYYSGDVLEHFQRHGERDAIFTAYLPFFKGDYEHQYKRAQQIVGWPEPQYPMLDGERKDKVIRWMTEPGRRYLFLLNYPLEGVEPQMVSHKRRNTWVYLYTNAMQRLGLFRRRYGDTGKRFKLIEPSFRFGPGTRVEVVPVSAADVQHYKGLYLARNIDFTQAEQGFACLADGGVFGFIEMSRGKGTTAITFEDKHYNGAQFWYMLSDFPVEPKPHDKVSKLIVMLALTREMRRRLERTNLIRTAGVMTTARTEKPVSMKYRGPMKLAKRGEKDGEKYLNYIALWPQVTEQEAYREWWKRFGKN
;
A
#
# COMPACT_ATOMS: atom_id res chain seq x y z
N MET A 1 -1.58 -7.95 -13.23
CA MET A 1 -0.35 -7.31 -12.71
C MET A 1 -0.18 -7.77 -11.29
N PHE A 2 0.98 -8.27 -10.94
CA PHE A 2 1.27 -8.82 -9.61
C PHE A 2 1.01 -7.78 -8.51
N LEU A 3 0.24 -8.17 -7.50
CA LEU A 3 -0.10 -7.32 -6.36
C LEU A 3 0.98 -7.36 -5.26
N GLY A 4 2.00 -8.21 -5.42
CA GLY A 4 3.07 -8.44 -4.47
C GLY A 4 4.19 -7.40 -4.59
N THR A 5 4.08 -6.29 -3.89
CA THR A 5 5.26 -5.47 -3.60
C THR A 5 5.79 -5.87 -2.23
N ILE A 6 7.09 -6.06 -2.12
CA ILE A 6 7.72 -6.29 -0.82
C ILE A 6 7.56 -5.01 0.02
N ASP A 7 7.06 -5.20 1.23
CA ASP A 7 6.84 -4.14 2.19
C ASP A 7 8.17 -3.52 2.65
N ASP A 8 8.17 -2.22 2.95
CA ASP A 8 9.38 -1.52 3.41
C ASP A 8 9.98 -2.12 4.69
N ASN A 9 9.15 -2.71 5.56
CA ASN A 9 9.65 -3.35 6.78
C ASN A 9 10.38 -4.66 6.45
N VAL A 10 9.88 -5.45 5.49
CA VAL A 10 10.57 -6.65 4.98
C VAL A 10 11.90 -6.25 4.37
N ARG A 11 11.91 -5.19 3.55
CA ARG A 11 13.14 -4.67 2.94
C ARG A 11 14.18 -4.26 4.00
N ARG A 12 13.75 -3.51 5.03
CA ARG A 12 14.62 -3.10 6.14
C ARG A 12 15.12 -4.30 6.95
N TYR A 13 14.29 -5.31 7.12
CA TYR A 13 14.67 -6.54 7.79
C TYR A 13 15.76 -7.27 7.03
N ILE A 14 15.61 -7.41 5.71
CA ILE A 14 16.63 -7.98 4.83
C ILE A 14 17.92 -7.15 4.88
N ALA A 15 17.84 -5.83 4.74
CA ALA A 15 18.99 -4.93 4.81
C ALA A 15 19.72 -5.01 6.16
N GLY A 16 18.97 -5.11 7.27
CA GLY A 16 19.52 -5.28 8.62
C GLY A 16 20.24 -6.62 8.83
N ASN A 17 19.92 -7.63 8.02
CA ASN A 17 20.49 -8.97 8.07
C ASN A 17 21.30 -9.31 6.80
N ARG A 18 21.78 -8.32 6.06
CA ARG A 18 22.47 -8.48 4.79
C ARG A 18 23.62 -9.51 4.83
N ALA A 19 24.31 -9.65 5.96
CA ALA A 19 25.39 -10.61 6.11
C ALA A 19 24.95 -12.08 5.97
N ALA A 20 23.66 -12.38 6.24
CA ALA A 20 23.12 -13.73 6.05
C ALA A 20 22.98 -14.11 4.57
N PHE A 21 22.85 -13.13 3.68
CA PHE A 21 22.64 -13.34 2.23
C PHE A 21 23.89 -13.03 1.39
N GLY A 22 24.78 -12.19 1.91
CA GLY A 22 25.97 -11.75 1.21
C GLY A 22 26.88 -12.93 0.83
N GLY A 23 27.22 -13.03 -0.44
CA GLY A 23 28.03 -14.12 -0.97
C GLY A 23 27.35 -15.50 -1.01
N GLN A 24 26.04 -15.59 -0.71
CA GLN A 24 25.27 -16.85 -0.74
C GLN A 24 24.54 -17.02 -2.08
N GLU A 25 24.29 -18.26 -2.47
CA GLU A 25 23.33 -18.54 -3.53
C GLU A 25 21.89 -18.41 -2.97
N ILE A 26 21.01 -17.80 -3.77
CA ILE A 26 19.60 -17.64 -3.41
C ILE A 26 18.74 -18.24 -4.51
N VAL A 27 17.83 -19.12 -4.12
CA VAL A 27 16.86 -19.77 -5.01
C VAL A 27 15.49 -19.15 -4.72
N VAL A 28 14.94 -18.43 -5.70
CA VAL A 28 13.69 -17.66 -5.56
C VAL A 28 12.57 -18.35 -6.29
N GLY A 29 11.52 -18.70 -5.58
CA GLY A 29 10.27 -19.20 -6.15
C GLY A 29 9.20 -18.11 -6.22
N CYS A 30 8.31 -18.21 -7.22
CA CYS A 30 7.22 -17.26 -7.45
C CYS A 30 7.71 -15.82 -7.66
N SER A 31 8.69 -15.63 -8.52
CA SER A 31 9.37 -14.35 -8.80
C SER A 31 8.43 -13.24 -9.28
N GLY A 32 7.43 -13.60 -10.07
CA GLY A 32 6.45 -12.67 -10.63
C GLY A 32 7.09 -11.52 -11.41
N ASN A 33 7.25 -10.38 -10.75
CA ASN A 33 7.82 -9.17 -11.32
C ASN A 33 9.25 -8.90 -10.76
N PHE A 34 9.90 -9.92 -10.28
CA PHE A 34 11.29 -9.91 -9.75
C PHE A 34 11.51 -8.89 -8.62
N THR A 35 10.48 -8.64 -7.81
CA THR A 35 10.59 -7.68 -6.70
C THR A 35 11.44 -8.25 -5.55
N SER A 36 11.37 -9.56 -5.31
CA SER A 36 12.16 -10.24 -4.27
C SER A 36 13.64 -10.21 -4.63
N GLU A 37 13.97 -10.56 -5.86
CA GLU A 37 15.31 -10.55 -6.40
C GLU A 37 15.91 -9.15 -6.34
N LYS A 38 15.13 -8.15 -6.75
CA LYS A 38 15.57 -6.76 -6.69
C LYS A 38 15.94 -6.33 -5.27
N VAL A 39 15.12 -6.68 -4.28
CA VAL A 39 15.40 -6.35 -2.88
C VAL A 39 16.65 -7.07 -2.40
N LEU A 40 16.77 -8.37 -2.67
CA LEU A 40 17.91 -9.18 -2.27
C LEU A 40 19.22 -8.69 -2.90
N LEU A 41 19.21 -8.39 -4.19
CA LEU A 41 20.39 -7.87 -4.90
C LEU A 41 20.80 -6.47 -4.46
N GLN A 42 19.82 -5.59 -4.17
CA GLN A 42 20.10 -4.23 -3.72
C GLN A 42 20.56 -4.16 -2.27
N GLU A 43 19.95 -4.96 -1.39
CA GLU A 43 20.18 -4.84 0.06
C GLU A 43 21.24 -5.83 0.59
N ALA A 44 21.47 -6.96 -0.07
CA ALA A 44 22.23 -8.07 0.49
C ALA A 44 23.39 -8.59 -0.39
N GLN A 45 23.42 -8.29 -1.69
CA GLN A 45 24.49 -8.69 -2.63
C GLN A 45 24.82 -10.19 -2.59
N PRO A 46 23.88 -11.08 -2.94
CA PRO A 46 24.12 -12.52 -3.03
C PRO A 46 25.12 -12.86 -4.15
N ALA A 47 25.74 -14.04 -4.07
CA ALA A 47 26.67 -14.53 -5.11
C ALA A 47 25.93 -14.92 -6.40
N ALA A 48 24.76 -15.52 -6.27
CA ALA A 48 23.91 -15.93 -7.38
C ALA A 48 22.44 -15.86 -7.00
N VAL A 49 21.56 -15.60 -7.98
CA VAL A 49 20.11 -15.62 -7.82
C VAL A 49 19.49 -16.47 -8.91
N HIS A 50 18.83 -17.55 -8.51
CA HIS A 50 18.12 -18.48 -9.38
C HIS A 50 16.62 -18.28 -9.23
N SER A 51 15.97 -17.82 -10.27
CA SER A 51 14.57 -17.37 -10.23
C SER A 51 13.62 -18.36 -10.89
N ASN A 52 12.35 -18.33 -10.48
CA ASN A 52 11.29 -19.19 -11.01
C ASN A 52 9.94 -18.48 -11.02
N ASP A 53 9.18 -18.73 -12.07
CA ASP A 53 7.73 -18.43 -12.12
C ASP A 53 7.08 -19.24 -13.24
N VAL A 54 5.75 -19.23 -13.29
CA VAL A 54 4.95 -19.97 -14.29
C VAL A 54 4.31 -19.05 -15.33
N SER A 55 4.48 -17.73 -15.23
CA SER A 55 3.76 -16.80 -16.10
C SER A 55 4.57 -16.37 -17.33
N LEU A 56 3.88 -16.20 -18.45
CA LEU A 56 4.45 -15.64 -19.69
C LEU A 56 5.19 -14.31 -19.41
N TYR A 57 4.60 -13.42 -18.61
CA TYR A 57 5.21 -12.13 -18.33
C TYR A 57 6.56 -12.25 -17.59
N SER A 58 6.62 -13.16 -16.61
CA SER A 58 7.85 -13.41 -15.86
C SER A 58 8.92 -14.05 -16.73
N LEU A 59 8.54 -15.00 -17.61
CA LEU A 59 9.46 -15.57 -18.60
C LEU A 59 10.07 -14.48 -19.47
N LEU A 60 9.27 -13.59 -20.03
CA LEU A 60 9.77 -12.54 -20.93
C LEU A 60 10.64 -11.50 -20.20
N LEU A 61 10.38 -11.23 -18.92
CA LEU A 61 11.29 -10.44 -18.11
C LEU A 61 12.63 -11.15 -17.89
N ALA A 62 12.60 -12.44 -17.57
CA ALA A 62 13.81 -13.25 -17.40
C ALA A 62 14.62 -13.34 -18.71
N ASP A 63 13.96 -13.56 -19.84
CA ASP A 63 14.58 -13.54 -21.16
C ASP A 63 15.34 -12.24 -21.40
N ALA A 64 14.69 -11.11 -21.12
CA ALA A 64 15.31 -9.80 -21.30
C ALA A 64 16.50 -9.56 -20.35
N MET A 65 16.46 -10.11 -19.13
CA MET A 65 17.55 -10.02 -18.15
C MET A 65 18.72 -10.92 -18.49
N LEU A 66 18.45 -12.11 -19.04
CA LEU A 66 19.45 -13.13 -19.37
C LEU A 66 19.97 -13.04 -20.81
N GLY A 67 19.43 -12.12 -21.62
CA GLY A 67 19.75 -12.05 -23.05
C GLY A 67 19.26 -13.26 -23.86
N GLN A 68 18.17 -13.89 -23.41
CA GLN A 68 17.52 -15.04 -24.04
C GLN A 68 16.31 -14.62 -24.84
N ALA A 69 15.79 -15.53 -25.67
CA ALA A 69 14.59 -15.30 -26.45
C ALA A 69 13.75 -16.58 -26.56
N SER A 70 12.74 -16.68 -25.73
CA SER A 70 11.74 -17.74 -25.85
C SER A 70 10.93 -17.62 -27.13
N ALA A 71 10.53 -18.76 -27.69
CA ALA A 71 9.67 -18.82 -28.87
C ALA A 71 8.28 -18.30 -28.52
N LEU A 72 7.77 -17.40 -29.35
CA LEU A 72 6.42 -16.84 -29.23
C LEU A 72 5.70 -16.96 -30.56
N GLU A 73 4.37 -16.94 -30.52
CA GLU A 73 3.52 -16.85 -31.69
C GLU A 73 2.30 -15.97 -31.39
N VAL A 74 1.77 -15.27 -32.38
CA VAL A 74 0.47 -14.60 -32.25
C VAL A 74 -0.59 -15.51 -32.85
N ARG A 75 -1.49 -16.07 -32.04
CA ARG A 75 -2.47 -17.08 -32.42
C ARG A 75 -3.72 -16.51 -33.04
N GLU A 76 -4.07 -15.29 -32.69
CA GLU A 76 -5.30 -14.65 -33.17
C GLU A 76 -4.98 -13.59 -34.24
N PRO A 77 -5.50 -13.72 -35.48
CA PRO A 77 -5.17 -12.80 -36.58
C PRO A 77 -5.51 -11.35 -36.30
N GLU A 78 -6.56 -11.08 -35.51
CA GLU A 78 -6.94 -9.72 -35.09
C GLU A 78 -5.89 -9.03 -34.23
N TYR A 79 -4.95 -9.78 -33.64
CA TYR A 79 -3.82 -9.32 -32.84
C TYR A 79 -2.46 -9.42 -33.57
N ALA A 80 -2.42 -9.75 -34.86
CA ALA A 80 -1.17 -9.87 -35.65
C ALA A 80 -0.30 -8.60 -35.54
N TRP A 81 -0.90 -7.43 -35.33
CA TRP A 81 -0.19 -6.18 -35.10
C TRP A 81 0.71 -6.19 -33.84
N LEU A 82 0.58 -7.15 -32.93
CA LEU A 82 1.48 -7.32 -31.79
C LEU A 82 2.86 -7.86 -32.20
N GLU A 83 2.97 -8.51 -33.36
CA GLU A 83 4.21 -9.12 -33.87
C GLU A 83 5.34 -8.09 -33.98
N GLU A 84 5.02 -6.87 -34.42
CA GLU A 84 5.98 -5.76 -34.51
C GLU A 84 6.69 -5.52 -33.17
N TYR A 85 6.00 -5.66 -32.04
CA TYR A 85 6.52 -5.39 -30.71
C TYR A 85 7.10 -6.65 -30.04
N LEU A 86 6.54 -7.81 -30.32
CA LEU A 86 7.00 -9.09 -29.76
C LEU A 86 8.27 -9.61 -30.43
N PHE A 87 8.45 -9.32 -31.72
CA PHE A 87 9.60 -9.79 -32.50
C PHE A 87 10.57 -8.65 -32.89
N GLY A 88 10.35 -7.46 -32.39
CA GLY A 88 11.24 -6.31 -32.60
C GLY A 88 12.59 -6.45 -31.90
N ALA A 89 13.52 -5.55 -32.21
CA ALA A 89 14.92 -5.63 -31.78
C ALA A 89 15.14 -5.47 -30.26
N SER A 90 14.20 -4.85 -29.54
CA SER A 90 14.38 -4.63 -28.10
C SER A 90 13.85 -5.82 -27.28
N PRO A 91 14.71 -6.52 -26.50
CA PRO A 91 14.26 -7.61 -25.63
C PRO A 91 13.24 -7.16 -24.59
N TRP A 92 13.28 -5.89 -24.14
CA TRP A 92 12.37 -5.29 -23.18
C TRP A 92 11.01 -4.93 -23.77
N ALA A 93 10.89 -4.87 -25.10
CA ALA A 93 9.60 -4.64 -25.75
C ALA A 93 8.63 -5.82 -25.53
N ARG A 94 9.12 -7.06 -25.48
CA ARG A 94 8.31 -8.27 -25.27
C ARG A 94 7.51 -8.23 -23.96
N PRO A 95 8.12 -8.12 -22.77
CA PRO A 95 7.37 -8.02 -21.52
C PRO A 95 6.53 -6.75 -21.43
N ALA A 96 6.97 -5.62 -22.01
CA ALA A 96 6.19 -4.39 -22.09
C ALA A 96 4.90 -4.59 -22.89
N THR A 97 4.97 -5.28 -24.03
CA THR A 97 3.84 -5.62 -24.89
C THR A 97 2.82 -6.47 -24.15
N VAL A 98 3.25 -7.55 -23.48
CA VAL A 98 2.33 -8.41 -22.70
C VAL A 98 1.70 -7.64 -21.55
N MET A 99 2.47 -6.79 -20.86
CA MET A 99 1.94 -5.94 -19.78
C MET A 99 0.86 -4.96 -20.28
N LEU A 100 1.06 -4.35 -21.43
CA LEU A 100 0.10 -3.42 -22.03
C LEU A 100 -1.10 -4.14 -22.63
N LEU A 101 -0.90 -5.31 -23.24
CA LEU A 101 -1.98 -6.18 -23.70
C LEU A 101 -2.92 -6.52 -22.54
N LEU A 102 -2.40 -6.94 -21.39
CA LEU A 102 -3.20 -7.21 -20.18
C LEU A 102 -4.03 -6.00 -19.71
N ARG A 103 -3.52 -4.78 -19.92
CA ARG A 103 -4.27 -3.55 -19.62
C ARG A 103 -5.37 -3.30 -20.66
N LEU A 104 -5.04 -3.48 -21.93
CA LEU A 104 -5.95 -3.30 -23.06
C LEU A 104 -7.14 -4.26 -22.95
N LEU A 105 -6.89 -5.55 -22.71
CA LEU A 105 -7.89 -6.60 -22.58
C LEU A 105 -8.94 -6.36 -21.48
N LYS A 106 -8.65 -5.52 -20.50
CA LYS A 106 -9.66 -5.09 -19.50
C LYS A 106 -10.83 -4.32 -20.12
N PHE A 107 -10.63 -3.75 -21.30
CA PHE A 107 -11.64 -2.98 -22.04
C PHE A 107 -12.29 -3.76 -23.19
N GLU A 108 -11.72 -4.89 -23.61
CA GLU A 108 -12.13 -5.68 -24.78
C GLU A 108 -13.65 -6.00 -24.79
N LYS A 109 -14.17 -6.52 -23.70
CA LYS A 109 -15.57 -6.98 -23.59
C LYS A 109 -16.53 -5.95 -22.99
N ARG A 110 -16.08 -4.74 -22.66
CA ARG A 110 -16.91 -3.74 -22.00
C ARG A 110 -17.64 -2.86 -23.01
N LYS A 111 -18.97 -2.83 -22.95
CA LYS A 111 -19.83 -2.07 -23.88
C LYS A 111 -19.97 -0.57 -23.57
N THR A 112 -19.30 -0.06 -22.51
CA THR A 112 -19.41 1.36 -22.12
C THR A 112 -18.65 2.28 -23.08
N VAL A 113 -19.11 3.52 -23.23
CA VAL A 113 -18.42 4.55 -24.04
C VAL A 113 -16.99 4.76 -23.53
N TYR A 114 -16.80 4.79 -22.21
CA TYR A 114 -15.48 4.89 -21.60
C TYR A 114 -14.53 3.76 -22.04
N ALA A 115 -15.01 2.52 -21.98
CA ALA A 115 -14.18 1.37 -22.35
C ALA A 115 -13.77 1.40 -23.83
N ARG A 116 -14.71 1.77 -24.73
CA ARG A 116 -14.41 1.92 -26.17
C ARG A 116 -13.37 3.01 -26.43
N ARG A 117 -13.48 4.17 -25.75
CA ARG A 117 -12.48 5.24 -25.83
C ARG A 117 -11.11 4.80 -25.30
N MET A 118 -11.07 4.09 -24.18
CA MET A 118 -9.81 3.58 -23.64
C MET A 118 -9.17 2.53 -24.53
N TRP A 119 -9.98 1.64 -25.12
CA TRP A 119 -9.49 0.66 -26.11
C TRP A 119 -8.84 1.37 -27.31
N ALA A 120 -9.55 2.32 -27.92
CA ALA A 120 -9.05 3.09 -29.08
C ALA A 120 -7.76 3.85 -28.71
N HIS A 121 -7.74 4.52 -27.58
CA HIS A 121 -6.56 5.26 -27.08
C HIS A 121 -5.33 4.37 -26.88
N TYR A 122 -5.51 3.20 -26.21
CA TYR A 122 -4.40 2.26 -26.04
C TYR A 122 -3.92 1.68 -27.37
N ARG A 123 -4.82 1.43 -28.32
CA ARG A 123 -4.48 0.92 -29.65
C ARG A 123 -3.67 1.96 -30.45
N GLU A 124 -4.14 3.19 -30.50
CA GLU A 124 -3.49 4.29 -31.21
C GLU A 124 -2.06 4.57 -30.69
N LYS A 125 -1.92 4.56 -29.36
CA LYS A 125 -0.63 4.90 -28.71
C LYS A 125 0.20 3.68 -28.30
N PHE A 126 -0.15 2.48 -28.77
CA PHE A 126 0.45 1.26 -28.25
C PHE A 126 1.97 1.22 -28.38
N GLY A 127 2.52 1.56 -29.55
CA GLY A 127 3.95 1.60 -29.79
C GLY A 127 4.70 2.59 -28.88
N GLU A 128 4.17 3.82 -28.71
CA GLU A 128 4.72 4.79 -27.77
C GLU A 128 4.74 4.24 -26.34
N LEU A 129 3.63 3.65 -25.91
CA LEU A 129 3.50 3.07 -24.57
C LEU A 129 4.41 1.86 -24.36
N VAL A 130 4.62 1.02 -25.40
CA VAL A 130 5.59 -0.07 -25.38
C VAL A 130 6.99 0.47 -25.18
N GLY A 131 7.41 1.49 -25.95
CA GLY A 131 8.72 2.12 -25.81
C GLY A 131 8.98 2.67 -24.41
N GLN A 132 8.03 3.44 -23.87
CA GLN A 132 8.11 3.99 -22.51
C GLN A 132 8.17 2.89 -21.44
N SER A 133 7.34 1.85 -21.59
CA SER A 133 7.29 0.73 -20.66
C SER A 133 8.55 -0.11 -20.73
N ALA A 134 9.09 -0.38 -21.91
CA ALA A 134 10.33 -1.10 -22.12
C ALA A 134 11.52 -0.39 -21.46
N ALA A 135 11.64 0.93 -21.66
CA ALA A 135 12.67 1.74 -21.01
C ALA A 135 12.54 1.70 -19.46
N SER A 136 11.31 1.77 -18.95
CA SER A 136 11.05 1.67 -17.51
C SER A 136 11.37 0.27 -16.94
N LEU A 137 11.13 -0.80 -17.68
CA LEU A 137 11.47 -2.17 -17.29
C LEU A 137 13.00 -2.38 -17.31
N ALA A 138 13.67 -1.93 -18.37
CA ALA A 138 15.12 -1.98 -18.50
C ALA A 138 15.83 -1.28 -17.34
N ALA A 139 15.37 -0.09 -16.96
CA ALA A 139 15.90 0.67 -15.82
C ALA A 139 15.70 -0.03 -14.46
N ARG A 140 14.85 -1.05 -14.40
CA ARG A 140 14.58 -1.86 -13.21
C ARG A 140 15.14 -3.26 -13.29
N SER A 141 15.91 -3.54 -14.34
CA SER A 141 16.57 -4.82 -14.54
C SER A 141 17.38 -5.23 -13.31
N VAL A 142 17.48 -6.54 -13.10
CA VAL A 142 18.28 -7.14 -12.03
C VAL A 142 19.12 -8.27 -12.63
N ALA A 143 20.31 -8.47 -12.08
CA ALA A 143 21.21 -9.54 -12.53
C ALA A 143 20.80 -10.87 -11.89
N ILE A 144 19.99 -11.66 -12.57
CA ILE A 144 19.70 -13.04 -12.18
C ILE A 144 20.69 -14.00 -12.86
N SER A 145 21.00 -15.11 -12.20
CA SER A 145 21.95 -16.11 -12.71
C SER A 145 21.28 -17.15 -13.61
N SER A 146 20.03 -17.49 -13.32
CA SER A 146 19.20 -18.39 -14.14
C SER A 146 17.72 -18.20 -13.86
N TYR A 147 16.90 -18.70 -14.78
CA TYR A 147 15.45 -18.71 -14.64
C TYR A 147 14.89 -20.08 -15.04
N TYR A 148 13.94 -20.57 -14.24
CA TYR A 148 13.19 -21.78 -14.51
C TYR A 148 11.70 -21.46 -14.68
N SER A 149 11.16 -21.75 -15.86
CA SER A 149 9.72 -21.65 -16.12
C SER A 149 9.04 -22.98 -15.75
N GLY A 150 8.33 -23.02 -14.61
CA GLY A 150 7.70 -24.25 -14.14
C GLY A 150 7.34 -24.23 -12.65
N ASP A 151 7.03 -25.41 -12.11
CA ASP A 151 6.60 -25.59 -10.73
C ASP A 151 7.67 -25.14 -9.72
N VAL A 152 7.26 -24.41 -8.68
CA VAL A 152 8.15 -23.87 -7.66
C VAL A 152 8.81 -24.95 -6.81
N LEU A 153 8.11 -26.03 -6.52
CA LEU A 153 8.69 -27.13 -5.73
C LEU A 153 9.74 -27.89 -6.55
N GLU A 154 9.48 -28.11 -7.83
CA GLU A 154 10.45 -28.70 -8.74
C GLU A 154 11.69 -27.81 -8.87
N HIS A 155 11.51 -26.50 -9.00
CA HIS A 155 12.61 -25.53 -9.01
C HIS A 155 13.47 -25.66 -7.74
N PHE A 156 12.85 -25.70 -6.57
CA PHE A 156 13.56 -25.88 -5.31
C PHE A 156 14.28 -27.22 -5.23
N GLN A 157 13.67 -28.31 -5.66
CA GLN A 157 14.27 -29.65 -5.69
C GLN A 157 15.51 -29.72 -6.59
N ARG A 158 15.50 -29.04 -7.74
CA ARG A 158 16.66 -28.94 -8.63
C ARG A 158 17.88 -28.29 -7.99
N HIS A 159 17.67 -27.47 -6.98
CA HIS A 159 18.72 -26.80 -6.23
C HIS A 159 18.90 -27.36 -4.82
N GLY A 160 18.20 -28.43 -4.47
CA GLY A 160 18.07 -28.93 -3.09
C GLY A 160 19.36 -29.41 -2.44
N GLU A 161 20.37 -29.79 -3.24
CA GLU A 161 21.69 -30.22 -2.77
C GLU A 161 22.68 -29.05 -2.57
N ARG A 162 22.29 -27.82 -2.97
CA ARG A 162 23.15 -26.65 -2.84
C ARG A 162 23.06 -26.04 -1.45
N ASP A 163 24.16 -25.46 -0.98
CA ASP A 163 24.16 -24.58 0.19
C ASP A 163 23.56 -23.21 -0.20
N ALA A 164 22.27 -23.18 -0.40
CA ALA A 164 21.51 -22.01 -0.84
C ALA A 164 20.43 -21.59 0.17
N ILE A 165 19.97 -20.34 0.04
CA ILE A 165 18.80 -19.86 0.78
C ILE A 165 17.60 -19.93 -0.15
N PHE A 166 16.59 -20.73 0.22
CA PHE A 166 15.35 -20.88 -0.52
C PHE A 166 14.38 -19.79 -0.12
N THR A 167 13.93 -19.00 -1.08
CA THR A 167 13.09 -17.82 -0.84
C THR A 167 11.82 -17.89 -1.67
N ALA A 168 10.66 -17.60 -1.06
CA ALA A 168 9.39 -17.54 -1.77
C ALA A 168 8.50 -16.42 -1.25
N TYR A 169 7.84 -15.73 -2.18
CA TYR A 169 6.71 -14.87 -1.87
C TYR A 169 5.45 -15.51 -2.45
N LEU A 170 4.92 -16.48 -1.72
CA LEU A 170 3.82 -17.31 -2.22
C LEU A 170 2.56 -16.47 -2.51
N PRO A 171 1.83 -16.76 -3.60
CA PRO A 171 0.63 -16.02 -3.96
C PRO A 171 -0.42 -16.02 -2.85
N PHE A 172 -0.99 -14.85 -2.55
CA PHE A 172 -2.00 -14.68 -1.49
C PHE A 172 -3.41 -15.09 -1.90
N PHE A 173 -3.68 -15.12 -3.21
CA PHE A 173 -5.01 -15.36 -3.74
C PHE A 173 -5.10 -16.73 -4.42
N LYS A 174 -6.23 -17.42 -4.23
CA LYS A 174 -6.52 -18.67 -4.93
C LYS A 174 -6.93 -18.34 -6.38
N GLY A 175 -6.16 -18.82 -7.36
CA GLY A 175 -6.56 -18.85 -8.78
C GLY A 175 -6.61 -17.52 -9.56
N ASP A 176 -6.50 -16.35 -8.92
CA ASP A 176 -6.70 -15.06 -9.58
C ASP A 176 -5.61 -14.70 -10.59
N TYR A 177 -4.40 -15.20 -10.42
CA TYR A 177 -3.29 -14.89 -11.33
C TYR A 177 -3.47 -15.55 -12.69
N GLU A 178 -3.89 -16.81 -12.73
CA GLU A 178 -4.15 -17.55 -13.96
C GLU A 178 -5.28 -16.93 -14.76
N HIS A 179 -6.38 -16.55 -14.10
CA HIS A 179 -7.48 -15.83 -14.75
C HIS A 179 -7.05 -14.50 -15.39
N GLN A 180 -6.10 -13.78 -14.78
CA GLN A 180 -5.60 -12.52 -15.34
C GLN A 180 -4.83 -12.71 -16.63
N TYR A 181 -4.06 -13.79 -16.75
CA TYR A 181 -3.22 -14.07 -17.93
C TYR A 181 -3.90 -14.89 -18.99
N LYS A 182 -4.96 -15.64 -18.65
CA LYS A 182 -5.64 -16.58 -19.55
C LYS A 182 -5.95 -15.99 -20.93
N ARG A 183 -6.52 -14.79 -20.98
CA ARG A 183 -6.86 -14.15 -22.27
C ARG A 183 -5.62 -13.75 -23.07
N ALA A 184 -4.60 -13.22 -22.42
CA ALA A 184 -3.33 -12.87 -23.10
C ALA A 184 -2.60 -14.11 -23.61
N GLN A 185 -2.63 -15.23 -22.88
CA GLN A 185 -2.05 -16.51 -23.29
C GLN A 185 -2.82 -17.20 -24.44
N GLN A 186 -4.09 -16.91 -24.61
CA GLN A 186 -4.85 -17.33 -25.81
C GLN A 186 -4.36 -16.59 -27.05
N ILE A 187 -4.04 -15.30 -26.92
CA ILE A 187 -3.57 -14.42 -28.00
C ILE A 187 -2.09 -14.70 -28.33
N VAL A 188 -1.26 -14.78 -27.30
CA VAL A 188 0.19 -14.99 -27.43
C VAL A 188 0.53 -16.39 -26.98
N GLY A 189 0.86 -17.26 -27.94
CA GLY A 189 1.35 -18.60 -27.70
C GLY A 189 2.83 -18.56 -27.27
N TRP A 190 3.19 -19.47 -26.38
CA TRP A 190 4.51 -19.59 -25.79
C TRP A 190 4.72 -21.02 -25.28
N PRO A 191 5.96 -21.45 -24.95
CA PRO A 191 6.23 -22.75 -24.34
C PRO A 191 5.74 -22.79 -22.89
N GLU A 192 4.42 -22.92 -22.73
CA GLU A 192 3.74 -22.91 -21.42
C GLU A 192 4.14 -24.14 -20.61
N PRO A 193 4.66 -23.96 -19.39
CA PRO A 193 5.06 -25.07 -18.56
C PRO A 193 3.83 -25.82 -18.02
N GLN A 194 4.00 -27.13 -17.83
CA GLN A 194 3.04 -27.95 -17.11
C GLN A 194 3.35 -27.83 -15.60
N TYR A 195 2.38 -27.42 -14.80
CA TYR A 195 2.54 -27.30 -13.34
C TYR A 195 1.22 -27.55 -12.63
N PRO A 196 1.25 -28.12 -11.42
CA PRO A 196 0.06 -28.21 -10.58
C PRO A 196 -0.32 -26.84 -10.01
N MET A 197 -1.62 -26.59 -9.89
CA MET A 197 -2.11 -25.34 -9.28
C MET A 197 -1.57 -25.17 -7.87
N LEU A 198 -1.08 -23.98 -7.53
CA LEU A 198 -0.57 -23.66 -6.21
C LEU A 198 -1.74 -23.35 -5.24
N ASP A 199 -2.53 -24.37 -4.95
CA ASP A 199 -3.60 -24.36 -3.93
C ASP A 199 -3.06 -24.46 -2.48
N GLY A 200 -3.94 -24.63 -1.50
CA GLY A 200 -3.57 -24.75 -0.10
C GLY A 200 -2.64 -25.95 0.16
N GLU A 201 -3.00 -27.12 -0.35
CA GLU A 201 -2.21 -28.35 -0.17
C GLU A 201 -0.82 -28.23 -0.80
N ARG A 202 -0.76 -27.68 -2.01
CA ARG A 202 0.52 -27.48 -2.72
C ARG A 202 1.41 -26.46 -2.01
N LYS A 203 0.83 -25.37 -1.48
CA LYS A 203 1.56 -24.40 -0.64
C LYS A 203 2.15 -25.05 0.59
N ASP A 204 1.38 -25.88 1.27
CA ASP A 204 1.85 -26.61 2.46
C ASP A 204 2.98 -27.58 2.11
N LYS A 205 2.94 -28.21 0.94
CA LYS A 205 4.05 -29.05 0.45
C LYS A 205 5.32 -28.22 0.22
N VAL A 206 5.18 -27.04 -0.41
CA VAL A 206 6.32 -26.11 -0.64
C VAL A 206 6.90 -25.66 0.71
N ILE A 207 6.05 -25.22 1.64
CA ILE A 207 6.48 -24.76 2.97
C ILE A 207 7.17 -25.88 3.74
N ARG A 208 6.60 -27.09 3.76
CA ARG A 208 7.21 -28.25 4.41
C ARG A 208 8.58 -28.56 3.86
N TRP A 209 8.70 -28.56 2.52
CA TRP A 209 9.98 -28.79 1.86
C TRP A 209 11.02 -27.72 2.24
N MET A 210 10.64 -26.43 2.26
CA MET A 210 11.55 -25.35 2.65
C MET A 210 11.97 -25.44 4.12
N THR A 211 11.12 -25.93 5.00
CA THR A 211 11.36 -26.00 6.45
C THR A 211 11.98 -27.32 6.91
N GLU A 212 12.31 -28.23 6.00
CA GLU A 212 13.02 -29.46 6.35
C GLU A 212 14.38 -29.15 7.03
N PRO A 213 14.79 -30.02 7.99
CA PRO A 213 16.08 -29.86 8.66
C PRO A 213 17.27 -29.72 7.71
N GLY A 214 18.15 -28.76 7.99
CA GLY A 214 19.35 -28.51 7.18
C GLY A 214 19.15 -27.50 6.05
N ARG A 215 17.91 -27.14 5.69
CA ARG A 215 17.67 -26.08 4.67
C ARG A 215 17.60 -24.71 5.30
N ARG A 216 18.16 -23.74 4.60
CA ARG A 216 18.02 -22.32 4.95
C ARG A 216 16.89 -21.71 4.12
N TYR A 217 16.01 -20.95 4.76
CA TYR A 217 14.84 -20.42 4.08
C TYR A 217 14.46 -19.00 4.49
N LEU A 218 13.75 -18.31 3.60
CA LEU A 218 12.98 -17.11 3.85
C LEU A 218 11.69 -17.15 3.02
N PHE A 219 10.53 -17.08 3.64
CA PHE A 219 9.29 -16.95 2.89
C PHE A 219 8.29 -16.01 3.56
N LEU A 220 7.37 -15.51 2.75
CA LEU A 220 6.38 -14.52 3.12
C LEU A 220 4.98 -15.07 2.88
N LEU A 221 4.11 -14.95 3.90
CA LEU A 221 2.71 -15.36 3.83
C LEU A 221 1.81 -14.19 4.26
N ASN A 222 0.51 -14.26 3.91
CA ASN A 222 -0.51 -13.31 4.37
C ASN A 222 -1.38 -13.88 5.52
N TYR A 223 -1.02 -15.03 6.05
CA TYR A 223 -1.66 -15.68 7.17
C TYR A 223 -0.59 -16.28 8.10
N PRO A 224 -0.88 -16.44 9.40
CA PRO A 224 0.05 -17.10 10.31
C PRO A 224 0.06 -18.60 10.08
N LEU A 225 1.23 -19.25 10.27
CA LEU A 225 1.34 -20.70 10.34
C LEU A 225 1.05 -21.15 11.76
N GLU A 226 0.29 -22.23 11.88
CA GLU A 226 0.00 -22.85 13.18
C GLU A 226 1.28 -23.47 13.76
N GLY A 227 1.56 -23.19 15.02
CA GLY A 227 2.72 -23.72 15.74
C GLY A 227 4.08 -23.14 15.31
N VAL A 228 4.15 -22.21 14.37
CA VAL A 228 5.40 -21.59 13.92
C VAL A 228 5.37 -20.09 14.17
N GLU A 229 6.32 -19.58 14.96
CA GLU A 229 6.41 -18.16 15.24
C GLU A 229 7.13 -17.40 14.11
N PRO A 230 6.50 -16.38 13.50
CA PRO A 230 7.16 -15.58 12.48
C PRO A 230 8.26 -14.70 13.09
N GLN A 231 9.35 -14.50 12.35
CA GLN A 231 10.44 -13.59 12.76
C GLN A 231 10.04 -12.14 12.63
N MET A 232 9.10 -11.84 11.72
CA MET A 232 8.56 -10.51 11.56
C MET A 232 7.10 -10.55 11.15
N VAL A 233 6.30 -9.65 11.70
CA VAL A 233 4.94 -9.38 11.26
C VAL A 233 4.84 -7.93 10.81
N SER A 234 4.39 -7.69 9.59
CA SER A 234 4.17 -6.36 9.05
C SER A 234 2.72 -6.19 8.62
N HIS A 235 2.15 -5.03 8.89
CA HIS A 235 0.82 -4.67 8.42
C HIS A 235 0.93 -3.88 7.12
N LYS A 236 0.50 -4.48 6.03
CA LYS A 236 0.43 -3.83 4.72
C LYS A 236 -0.88 -3.06 4.57
N ARG A 237 -0.91 -2.04 3.72
CA ARG A 237 -2.13 -1.29 3.40
C ARG A 237 -3.33 -2.22 3.14
N ARG A 238 -4.55 -1.82 3.55
CA ARG A 238 -5.81 -2.54 3.34
C ARG A 238 -6.02 -3.79 4.21
N ASN A 239 -5.59 -3.77 5.46
CA ASN A 239 -5.73 -4.90 6.38
C ASN A 239 -5.09 -6.20 5.89
N THR A 240 -4.04 -6.11 5.10
CA THR A 240 -3.25 -7.28 4.70
C THR A 240 -2.04 -7.37 5.59
N TRP A 241 -1.95 -8.45 6.33
CA TRP A 241 -0.77 -8.79 7.12
C TRP A 241 0.24 -9.55 6.26
N VAL A 242 1.52 -9.38 6.57
CA VAL A 242 2.62 -10.13 5.99
C VAL A 242 3.42 -10.73 7.13
N TYR A 243 3.53 -12.04 7.11
CA TYR A 243 4.29 -12.83 8.07
C TYR A 243 5.55 -13.31 7.38
N LEU A 244 6.72 -13.01 7.94
CA LEU A 244 8.01 -13.44 7.43
C LEU A 244 8.52 -14.57 8.32
N TYR A 245 8.85 -15.66 7.68
CA TYR A 245 9.44 -16.85 8.29
C TYR A 245 10.83 -17.08 7.72
N THR A 246 11.82 -17.29 8.59
CA THR A 246 13.20 -17.58 8.18
C THR A 246 13.98 -18.20 9.32
N ASN A 247 14.94 -19.07 8.97
CA ASN A 247 15.98 -19.55 9.85
C ASN A 247 17.37 -19.04 9.41
N ALA A 248 17.44 -18.33 8.30
CA ALA A 248 18.69 -17.80 7.73
C ALA A 248 19.16 -16.50 8.40
N MET A 249 18.31 -15.86 9.20
CA MET A 249 18.57 -14.55 9.80
C MET A 249 18.41 -14.56 11.31
N GLN A 250 19.12 -13.65 11.98
CA GLN A 250 18.90 -13.41 13.40
C GLN A 250 17.55 -12.75 13.64
N ARG A 251 16.91 -13.12 14.77
CA ARG A 251 15.65 -12.53 15.19
C ARG A 251 15.87 -11.06 15.55
N LEU A 252 15.51 -10.16 14.67
CA LEU A 252 15.35 -8.75 15.02
C LEU A 252 13.94 -8.59 15.60
N GLY A 253 13.83 -7.97 16.78
CA GLY A 253 12.55 -7.77 17.46
C GLY A 253 11.50 -7.14 16.53
N LEU A 254 10.22 -7.29 16.86
CA LEU A 254 9.07 -6.78 16.12
C LEU A 254 9.34 -5.39 15.56
N PHE A 255 9.50 -5.29 14.24
CA PHE A 255 9.49 -4.03 13.53
C PHE A 255 8.06 -3.48 13.54
N ARG A 256 7.65 -2.91 14.67
CA ARG A 256 6.61 -1.90 14.59
C ARG A 256 7.14 -0.82 13.68
N ARG A 257 6.43 -0.53 12.61
CA ARG A 257 6.75 0.62 11.75
C ARG A 257 6.78 1.85 12.64
N ARG A 258 7.94 2.15 13.20
CA ARG A 258 8.23 3.50 13.62
C ARG A 258 8.32 4.26 12.31
N TYR A 259 7.34 5.09 12.03
CA TYR A 259 7.54 6.15 11.06
C TYR A 259 8.83 6.81 11.48
N GLY A 260 9.82 6.78 10.60
CA GLY A 260 11.14 7.27 10.97
C GLY A 260 10.97 8.65 11.55
N ASP A 261 11.59 8.91 12.70
CA ASP A 261 11.60 10.24 13.24
C ASP A 261 12.22 11.14 12.17
N THR A 262 11.42 12.04 11.61
CA THR A 262 11.87 12.96 10.56
C THR A 262 12.89 13.95 11.10
N GLY A 263 13.12 13.96 12.43
CA GLY A 263 13.93 14.95 13.12
C GLY A 263 13.29 16.34 13.18
N LYS A 264 12.21 16.56 12.41
CA LYS A 264 11.51 17.85 12.38
C LYS A 264 10.71 18.04 13.66
N ARG A 265 10.95 19.15 14.33
CA ARG A 265 10.23 19.56 15.53
C ARG A 265 9.49 20.85 15.27
N PHE A 266 8.27 20.94 15.78
CA PHE A 266 7.48 22.15 15.75
C PHE A 266 7.65 22.92 17.06
N LYS A 267 7.57 24.24 16.96
CA LYS A 267 7.43 25.10 18.15
C LYS A 267 6.03 24.83 18.72
N LEU A 268 5.99 24.10 19.83
CA LEU A 268 4.72 23.86 20.52
C LEU A 268 4.31 25.12 21.29
N ILE A 269 3.01 25.16 21.58
CA ILE A 269 2.46 26.20 22.43
C ILE A 269 3.03 26.10 23.84
N GLU A 270 3.33 27.25 24.45
CA GLU A 270 3.87 27.26 25.82
C GLU A 270 2.82 26.81 26.84
N PRO A 271 3.20 26.12 27.93
CA PRO A 271 2.27 25.70 28.99
C PRO A 271 1.49 26.86 29.62
N SER A 272 2.09 28.06 29.64
CA SER A 272 1.49 29.30 30.14
C SER A 272 0.52 29.97 29.16
N PHE A 273 0.49 29.52 27.90
CA PHE A 273 -0.41 30.12 26.90
C PHE A 273 -1.86 30.03 27.30
N ARG A 274 -2.59 31.10 27.05
CA ARG A 274 -4.04 31.17 27.26
C ARG A 274 -4.66 31.73 25.98
N PHE A 275 -5.69 31.06 25.50
CA PHE A 275 -6.52 31.60 24.42
C PHE A 275 -7.17 32.90 24.86
N GLY A 276 -7.31 33.83 23.94
CA GLY A 276 -7.97 35.13 24.17
C GLY A 276 -8.83 35.53 22.97
N PRO A 277 -9.70 36.52 23.07
CA PRO A 277 -10.61 36.92 21.98
C PRO A 277 -9.87 37.35 20.72
N GLY A 278 -8.60 37.80 20.83
CA GLY A 278 -7.74 38.23 19.74
C GLY A 278 -6.77 37.16 19.22
N THR A 279 -6.75 35.96 19.78
CA THR A 279 -5.85 34.89 19.35
C THR A 279 -6.06 34.57 17.86
N ARG A 280 -4.97 34.59 17.12
CA ARG A 280 -4.97 34.19 15.73
C ARG A 280 -4.77 32.70 15.61
N VAL A 281 -5.67 32.00 14.93
CA VAL A 281 -5.56 30.57 14.66
C VAL A 281 -5.38 30.32 13.17
N GLU A 282 -4.58 29.28 12.89
CA GLU A 282 -4.38 28.81 11.52
C GLU A 282 -4.12 27.31 11.52
N VAL A 283 -4.41 26.66 10.38
CA VAL A 283 -4.07 25.25 10.14
C VAL A 283 -3.07 25.18 9.00
N VAL A 284 -1.92 24.60 9.21
CA VAL A 284 -0.88 24.49 8.20
C VAL A 284 -0.65 23.04 7.78
N PRO A 285 -0.42 22.76 6.48
CA PRO A 285 -0.08 21.41 6.05
C PRO A 285 1.32 21.02 6.55
N VAL A 286 1.43 19.80 7.04
CA VAL A 286 2.68 19.18 7.48
C VAL A 286 2.75 17.76 6.94
N SER A 287 3.92 17.12 6.94
CA SER A 287 3.97 15.73 6.53
C SER A 287 3.26 14.83 7.54
N ALA A 288 2.56 13.79 7.05
CA ALA A 288 1.95 12.81 7.94
C ALA A 288 3.00 12.09 8.82
N ALA A 289 4.24 11.99 8.34
CA ALA A 289 5.36 11.45 9.11
C ALA A 289 5.74 12.36 10.30
N ASP A 290 5.71 13.69 10.13
CA ASP A 290 5.95 14.63 11.22
C ASP A 290 4.88 14.53 12.31
N VAL A 291 3.60 14.35 11.93
CA VAL A 291 2.49 14.17 12.88
C VAL A 291 2.62 12.88 13.68
N GLN A 292 3.16 11.80 13.08
CA GLN A 292 3.31 10.50 13.75
C GLN A 292 4.18 10.56 15.01
N HIS A 293 5.21 11.41 15.03
CA HIS A 293 6.01 11.61 16.23
C HIS A 293 5.13 12.09 17.40
N TYR A 294 4.35 13.14 17.18
CA TYR A 294 3.46 13.73 18.21
C TYR A 294 2.29 12.82 18.56
N LYS A 295 1.79 12.06 17.60
CA LYS A 295 0.78 11.03 17.84
C LYS A 295 1.27 9.98 18.84
N GLY A 296 2.51 9.55 18.72
CA GLY A 296 3.16 8.63 19.67
C GLY A 296 3.30 9.21 21.09
N LEU A 297 3.41 10.55 21.22
CA LEU A 297 3.53 11.23 22.50
C LEU A 297 2.18 11.50 23.18
N TYR A 298 1.14 11.90 22.41
CA TYR A 298 -0.06 12.51 22.97
C TYR A 298 -1.35 11.68 22.80
N LEU A 299 -1.35 10.63 21.98
CA LEU A 299 -2.49 9.74 21.85
C LEU A 299 -2.41 8.53 22.78
N ALA A 300 -3.58 8.05 23.21
CA ALA A 300 -3.68 6.83 23.98
C ALA A 300 -3.01 5.66 23.25
N ARG A 301 -2.26 4.84 23.99
CA ARG A 301 -1.40 3.75 23.45
C ARG A 301 -2.14 2.67 22.65
N ASN A 302 -3.45 2.56 22.81
CA ASN A 302 -4.28 1.51 22.19
C ASN A 302 -4.83 1.87 20.81
N ILE A 303 -4.44 3.03 20.25
CA ILE A 303 -4.87 3.42 18.92
C ILE A 303 -3.80 2.98 17.93
N ASP A 304 -4.15 2.02 17.07
CA ASP A 304 -3.30 1.61 15.96
C ASP A 304 -2.97 2.80 15.05
N PHE A 305 -1.68 2.92 14.70
CA PHE A 305 -1.25 3.95 13.76
C PHE A 305 -1.73 3.61 12.36
N THR A 306 -2.75 4.31 11.89
CA THR A 306 -3.18 4.26 10.50
C THR A 306 -2.37 5.25 9.68
N GLN A 307 -2.05 4.89 8.44
CA GLN A 307 -1.31 5.78 7.54
C GLN A 307 -2.25 6.88 7.02
N ALA A 308 -2.00 8.12 7.42
CA ALA A 308 -2.65 9.29 6.86
C ALA A 308 -2.07 9.64 5.48
N GLU A 309 -2.90 10.24 4.62
CA GLU A 309 -2.48 10.81 3.34
C GLU A 309 -2.04 12.26 3.49
N GLN A 310 -2.66 12.99 4.42
CA GLN A 310 -2.43 14.40 4.70
C GLN A 310 -2.31 14.62 6.22
N GLY A 311 -1.31 15.39 6.62
CA GLY A 311 -1.12 15.86 7.99
C GLY A 311 -1.29 17.37 8.08
N PHE A 312 -1.76 17.85 9.24
CA PHE A 312 -1.92 19.28 9.51
C PHE A 312 -1.56 19.58 10.96
N ALA A 313 -0.94 20.74 11.18
CA ALA A 313 -0.73 21.33 12.50
C ALA A 313 -1.69 22.49 12.72
N CYS A 314 -2.29 22.55 13.91
CA CYS A 314 -3.14 23.66 14.35
C CYS A 314 -2.32 24.60 15.19
N LEU A 315 -2.22 25.87 14.79
CA LEU A 315 -1.41 26.88 15.45
C LEU A 315 -2.30 27.95 16.09
N ALA A 316 -1.84 28.46 17.23
CA ALA A 316 -2.36 29.67 17.87
C ALA A 316 -1.18 30.61 18.14
N ASP A 317 -1.25 31.82 17.58
CA ASP A 317 -0.19 32.84 17.64
C ASP A 317 1.21 32.27 17.32
N GLY A 318 1.27 31.37 16.31
CA GLY A 318 2.51 30.73 15.84
C GLY A 318 2.99 29.52 16.62
N GLY A 319 2.35 29.14 17.73
CA GLY A 319 2.64 27.92 18.49
C GLY A 319 1.67 26.79 18.15
N VAL A 320 2.16 25.56 17.96
CA VAL A 320 1.33 24.39 17.66
C VAL A 320 0.64 23.89 18.91
N PHE A 321 -0.71 23.82 18.87
CA PHE A 321 -1.53 23.31 19.98
C PHE A 321 -2.22 21.98 19.68
N GLY A 322 -2.11 21.48 18.44
CA GLY A 322 -2.71 20.20 18.08
C GLY A 322 -2.46 19.82 16.64
N PHE A 323 -2.88 18.60 16.30
CA PHE A 323 -2.67 18.00 15.00
C PHE A 323 -3.93 17.33 14.47
N ILE A 324 -4.00 17.21 13.13
CA ILE A 324 -5.07 16.54 12.40
C ILE A 324 -4.43 15.63 11.34
N GLU A 325 -4.95 14.43 11.19
CA GLU A 325 -4.60 13.52 10.11
C GLU A 325 -5.84 13.14 9.30
N MET A 326 -5.70 13.21 8.00
CA MET A 326 -6.76 12.93 7.05
C MET A 326 -6.36 11.85 6.04
N SER A 327 -7.33 11.03 5.64
CA SER A 327 -7.22 10.09 4.53
C SER A 327 -8.47 10.14 3.68
N ARG A 328 -8.39 9.74 2.42
CA ARG A 328 -9.59 9.67 1.57
C ARG A 328 -10.49 8.52 1.97
N GLY A 329 -11.78 8.76 1.96
CA GLY A 329 -12.77 7.70 2.10
C GLY A 329 -12.71 6.71 0.93
N LYS A 330 -13.11 5.46 1.17
CA LYS A 330 -13.11 4.41 0.15
C LYS A 330 -14.29 4.57 -0.80
N GLY A 331 -14.04 4.52 -2.11
CA GLY A 331 -15.07 4.63 -3.15
C GLY A 331 -16.11 3.52 -3.14
N THR A 332 -15.81 2.39 -2.53
CA THR A 332 -16.74 1.24 -2.40
C THR A 332 -17.71 1.38 -1.22
N THR A 333 -17.56 2.39 -0.38
CA THR A 333 -18.42 2.59 0.80
C THR A 333 -19.60 3.48 0.41
N ALA A 334 -20.81 2.94 0.48
CA ALA A 334 -22.04 3.73 0.37
C ALA A 334 -22.35 4.40 1.72
N ILE A 335 -22.70 5.67 1.70
CA ILE A 335 -23.03 6.48 2.87
C ILE A 335 -24.38 7.16 2.63
N THR A 336 -25.35 6.93 3.51
CA THR A 336 -26.60 7.71 3.54
C THR A 336 -26.52 8.71 4.69
N PHE A 337 -26.69 9.99 4.38
CA PHE A 337 -26.63 11.05 5.36
C PHE A 337 -27.58 12.20 4.96
N GLU A 338 -28.48 12.61 5.86
CA GLU A 338 -29.52 13.61 5.61
C GLU A 338 -30.32 13.30 4.32
N ASP A 339 -30.82 12.06 4.21
CA ASP A 339 -31.62 11.56 3.09
C ASP A 339 -30.94 11.62 1.70
N LYS A 340 -29.63 11.85 1.69
CA LYS A 340 -28.79 11.83 0.48
C LYS A 340 -27.85 10.65 0.48
N HIS A 341 -27.65 10.08 -0.71
CA HIS A 341 -26.70 9.01 -0.93
C HIS A 341 -25.38 9.56 -1.43
N TYR A 342 -24.30 9.13 -0.80
CA TYR A 342 -22.94 9.51 -1.14
C TYR A 342 -22.07 8.26 -1.35
N ASN A 343 -21.01 8.45 -2.11
CA ASN A 343 -19.91 7.52 -2.18
C ASN A 343 -18.85 7.92 -1.15
N GLY A 344 -18.24 6.97 -0.47
CA GLY A 344 -17.19 7.24 0.53
C GLY A 344 -16.02 8.07 0.02
N ALA A 345 -15.70 7.99 -1.29
CA ALA A 345 -14.67 8.84 -1.90
C ALA A 345 -15.02 10.34 -1.92
N GLN A 346 -16.28 10.71 -1.68
CA GLN A 346 -16.73 12.10 -1.54
C GLN A 346 -16.47 12.67 -0.14
N PHE A 347 -15.94 11.86 0.79
CA PHE A 347 -15.60 12.30 2.13
C PHE A 347 -14.11 12.13 2.40
N TRP A 348 -13.58 13.04 3.20
CA TRP A 348 -12.34 12.85 3.90
C TRP A 348 -12.60 12.15 5.22
N TYR A 349 -11.77 11.19 5.56
CA TYR A 349 -11.80 10.49 6.83
C TYR A 349 -10.76 11.09 7.76
N MET A 350 -11.20 11.73 8.84
CA MET A 350 -10.33 12.23 9.90
C MET A 350 -9.91 11.05 10.76
N LEU A 351 -8.67 10.60 10.56
CA LEU A 351 -8.08 9.44 11.23
C LEU A 351 -7.67 9.74 12.65
N SER A 352 -7.14 10.94 12.87
CA SER A 352 -6.66 11.41 14.17
C SER A 352 -6.85 12.91 14.27
N ASP A 353 -7.17 13.36 15.48
CA ASP A 353 -7.24 14.76 15.87
C ASP A 353 -6.96 14.81 17.36
N PHE A 354 -5.91 15.50 17.76
CA PHE A 354 -5.44 15.52 19.13
C PHE A 354 -4.70 16.80 19.47
N PRO A 355 -4.85 17.29 20.73
CA PRO A 355 -4.08 18.41 21.23
C PRO A 355 -2.68 17.96 21.69
N VAL A 356 -1.77 18.89 21.80
CA VAL A 356 -0.53 18.71 22.57
C VAL A 356 -0.82 18.81 24.08
N GLU A 357 0.05 18.22 24.89
CA GLU A 357 -0.05 18.29 26.34
C GLU A 357 1.10 19.14 26.91
N PRO A 358 0.88 19.94 27.97
CA PRO A 358 -0.42 20.15 28.64
C PRO A 358 -1.40 20.91 27.75
N LYS A 359 -2.69 20.57 27.86
CA LYS A 359 -3.74 21.25 27.10
C LYS A 359 -3.85 22.71 27.49
N PRO A 360 -3.81 23.64 26.52
CA PRO A 360 -3.98 25.05 26.81
C PRO A 360 -5.42 25.41 27.21
N HIS A 361 -6.38 24.49 26.99
CA HIS A 361 -7.79 24.64 27.36
C HIS A 361 -8.52 23.29 27.34
N ASP A 362 -9.45 23.04 28.27
CA ASP A 362 -10.21 21.76 28.38
C ASP A 362 -10.98 21.40 27.13
N LYS A 363 -11.49 22.39 26.41
CA LYS A 363 -12.27 22.18 25.17
C LYS A 363 -11.44 22.33 23.88
N VAL A 364 -10.11 22.36 23.96
CA VAL A 364 -9.23 22.53 22.79
C VAL A 364 -9.40 21.43 21.75
N SER A 365 -9.65 20.19 22.18
CA SER A 365 -9.95 19.09 21.23
C SER A 365 -11.17 19.36 20.35
N LYS A 366 -12.16 20.10 20.85
CA LYS A 366 -13.32 20.52 20.07
C LYS A 366 -12.95 21.62 19.07
N LEU A 367 -12.06 22.54 19.44
CA LEU A 367 -11.53 23.55 18.52
C LEU A 367 -10.82 22.88 17.32
N ILE A 368 -9.97 21.86 17.58
CA ILE A 368 -9.27 21.12 16.53
C ILE A 368 -10.28 20.50 15.54
N VAL A 369 -11.37 19.90 16.03
CA VAL A 369 -12.44 19.36 15.17
C VAL A 369 -13.11 20.47 14.36
N MET A 370 -13.39 21.64 14.96
CA MET A 370 -13.99 22.77 14.24
C MET A 370 -13.07 23.30 13.15
N LEU A 371 -11.76 23.37 13.41
CA LEU A 371 -10.74 23.77 12.43
C LEU A 371 -10.62 22.77 11.29
N ALA A 372 -10.78 21.46 11.57
CA ALA A 372 -10.80 20.41 10.55
C ALA A 372 -11.98 20.53 9.58
N LEU A 373 -12.99 21.32 9.91
CA LEU A 373 -14.24 21.49 9.14
C LEU A 373 -14.33 22.85 8.43
N THR A 374 -13.22 23.59 8.28
CA THR A 374 -13.24 24.94 7.72
C THR A 374 -13.16 24.96 6.19
N ARG A 375 -13.52 26.11 5.60
CA ARG A 375 -13.39 26.36 4.16
C ARG A 375 -11.94 26.27 3.68
N GLU A 376 -10.99 26.71 4.48
CA GLU A 376 -9.56 26.63 4.19
C GLU A 376 -9.08 25.18 4.17
N MET A 377 -9.50 24.37 5.14
CA MET A 377 -9.19 22.93 5.17
C MET A 377 -9.75 22.23 3.93
N ARG A 378 -11.01 22.49 3.58
CA ARG A 378 -11.61 21.96 2.35
C ARG A 378 -10.79 22.30 1.12
N ARG A 379 -10.40 23.58 0.94
CA ARG A 379 -9.59 24.02 -0.21
C ARG A 379 -8.24 23.34 -0.28
N ARG A 380 -7.56 23.15 0.85
CA ARG A 380 -6.26 22.44 0.91
C ARG A 380 -6.42 20.99 0.45
N LEU A 381 -7.42 20.30 0.98
CA LEU A 381 -7.68 18.89 0.66
C LEU A 381 -8.15 18.68 -0.80
N GLU A 382 -9.03 19.54 -1.31
CA GLU A 382 -9.53 19.46 -2.69
C GLU A 382 -8.46 19.85 -3.71
N ARG A 383 -7.59 20.83 -3.41
CA ARG A 383 -6.50 21.27 -4.28
C ARG A 383 -5.47 20.15 -4.51
N THR A 384 -5.15 19.40 -3.48
CA THR A 384 -4.17 18.30 -3.58
C THR A 384 -4.67 17.16 -4.46
N ASN A 385 -6.00 16.94 -4.53
CA ASN A 385 -6.57 15.76 -5.17
C ASN A 385 -7.44 16.08 -6.40
N LEU A 386 -7.65 17.34 -6.74
CA LEU A 386 -8.49 17.81 -7.87
C LEU A 386 -9.92 17.23 -7.85
N ILE A 387 -10.46 16.92 -6.68
CA ILE A 387 -11.79 16.30 -6.51
C ILE A 387 -12.59 17.12 -5.51
N ARG A 388 -13.81 17.47 -5.88
CA ARG A 388 -14.78 18.07 -4.94
C ARG A 388 -15.25 17.02 -3.95
N THR A 389 -15.30 17.42 -2.67
CA THR A 389 -15.71 16.56 -1.57
C THR A 389 -16.94 17.13 -0.87
N ALA A 390 -17.77 16.23 -0.31
CA ALA A 390 -19.01 16.62 0.38
C ALA A 390 -18.73 17.02 1.83
N GLY A 391 -17.77 16.40 2.50
CA GLY A 391 -17.53 16.64 3.92
C GLY A 391 -16.42 15.77 4.52
N VAL A 392 -16.47 15.68 5.83
CA VAL A 392 -15.55 14.91 6.67
C VAL A 392 -16.32 13.88 7.49
N MET A 393 -15.75 12.70 7.63
CA MET A 393 -16.24 11.68 8.55
C MET A 393 -15.14 11.22 9.49
N THR A 394 -15.52 10.68 10.65
CA THR A 394 -14.60 10.09 11.63
C THR A 394 -15.28 9.03 12.46
N THR A 395 -14.50 8.18 13.13
CA THR A 395 -14.99 7.15 14.03
C THR A 395 -14.40 7.36 15.43
N ALA A 396 -15.24 7.46 16.42
CA ALA A 396 -14.84 7.42 17.82
C ALA A 396 -15.08 6.02 18.39
N ARG A 397 -14.04 5.36 18.91
CA ARG A 397 -14.17 4.13 19.71
C ARG A 397 -14.42 4.53 21.15
N THR A 398 -15.59 4.19 21.68
CA THR A 398 -16.00 4.60 23.02
C THR A 398 -17.23 3.84 23.50
N GLU A 399 -17.25 3.49 24.77
CA GLU A 399 -18.44 2.95 25.47
C GLU A 399 -19.51 4.00 25.74
N LYS A 400 -19.16 5.28 25.64
CA LYS A 400 -20.11 6.37 25.89
C LYS A 400 -21.14 6.50 24.76
N PRO A 401 -22.39 6.88 25.05
CA PRO A 401 -23.44 7.00 24.05
C PRO A 401 -23.16 8.10 23.01
N VAL A 402 -22.31 9.08 23.34
CA VAL A 402 -21.88 10.17 22.44
C VAL A 402 -20.43 10.57 22.75
N SER A 403 -19.69 10.99 21.74
CA SER A 403 -18.40 11.63 21.93
C SER A 403 -18.58 13.13 22.11
N MET A 404 -18.22 13.64 23.29
CA MET A 404 -18.32 15.08 23.61
C MET A 404 -17.44 15.97 22.73
N LYS A 405 -16.39 15.40 22.16
CA LYS A 405 -15.47 16.05 21.23
C LYS A 405 -16.15 16.38 19.90
N TYR A 406 -16.86 15.42 19.32
CA TYR A 406 -17.50 15.56 18.01
C TYR A 406 -18.91 16.11 18.08
N ARG A 407 -19.58 15.95 19.21
CA ARG A 407 -20.96 16.48 19.42
C ARG A 407 -21.00 17.99 19.23
N GLY A 408 -21.83 18.45 18.32
CA GLY A 408 -22.00 19.83 17.90
C GLY A 408 -21.34 20.14 16.57
N PRO A 409 -20.02 20.04 16.42
CA PRO A 409 -19.37 20.21 15.10
C PRO A 409 -19.75 19.16 14.06
N MET A 410 -20.05 17.93 14.48
CA MET A 410 -20.43 16.82 13.59
C MET A 410 -21.73 16.17 14.08
N LYS A 411 -22.47 15.56 13.15
CA LYS A 411 -23.67 14.76 13.46
C LYS A 411 -23.29 13.29 13.60
N LEU A 412 -23.91 12.61 14.59
CA LEU A 412 -23.78 11.16 14.75
C LEU A 412 -24.59 10.47 13.65
N ALA A 413 -23.90 9.76 12.75
CA ALA A 413 -24.53 9.07 11.62
C ALA A 413 -24.84 7.61 11.92
N LYS A 414 -23.96 6.90 12.66
CA LYS A 414 -24.12 5.47 12.94
C LYS A 414 -23.47 5.10 14.26
N ARG A 415 -24.10 4.14 14.95
CA ARG A 415 -23.51 3.38 16.06
C ARG A 415 -23.30 1.96 15.62
N GLY A 416 -22.27 1.32 16.10
CA GLY A 416 -22.02 -0.10 15.83
C GLY A 416 -21.03 -0.69 16.81
N GLU A 417 -20.80 -1.98 16.63
CA GLU A 417 -19.85 -2.74 17.40
C GLU A 417 -19.04 -3.60 16.42
N LYS A 418 -17.75 -3.72 16.66
CA LYS A 418 -16.86 -4.56 15.88
C LYS A 418 -15.77 -5.10 16.79
N ASP A 419 -15.57 -6.43 16.74
CA ASP A 419 -14.56 -7.13 17.55
C ASP A 419 -14.71 -6.86 19.07
N GLY A 420 -15.96 -6.72 19.56
CA GLY A 420 -16.28 -6.39 20.95
C GLY A 420 -16.11 -4.91 21.35
N GLU A 421 -15.66 -4.05 20.42
CA GLU A 421 -15.49 -2.61 20.66
C GLU A 421 -16.64 -1.80 20.06
N LYS A 422 -17.25 -0.94 20.85
CA LYS A 422 -18.29 0.00 20.40
C LYS A 422 -17.67 1.18 19.67
N TYR A 423 -18.33 1.61 18.59
CA TYR A 423 -17.92 2.77 17.84
C TYR A 423 -19.08 3.68 17.45
N LEU A 424 -18.75 4.96 17.29
CA LEU A 424 -19.64 6.02 16.87
C LEU A 424 -19.07 6.68 15.61
N ASN A 425 -19.81 6.63 14.50
CA ASN A 425 -19.43 7.31 13.26
C ASN A 425 -20.07 8.69 13.20
N TYR A 426 -19.26 9.70 13.02
CA TYR A 426 -19.65 11.09 12.88
C TYR A 426 -19.41 11.59 11.47
N ILE A 427 -20.31 12.43 10.95
CA ILE A 427 -20.22 13.06 9.64
C ILE A 427 -20.53 14.55 9.78
N ALA A 428 -19.81 15.37 9.02
CA ALA A 428 -20.13 16.77 8.78
C ALA A 428 -19.96 17.09 7.29
N LEU A 429 -20.95 17.76 6.71
CA LEU A 429 -20.79 18.41 5.41
C LEU A 429 -19.94 19.68 5.58
N TRP A 430 -19.26 20.11 4.50
CA TRP A 430 -18.40 21.28 4.58
C TRP A 430 -19.19 22.55 4.90
N PRO A 431 -18.97 23.16 6.06
CA PRO A 431 -19.52 24.49 6.35
C PRO A 431 -18.74 25.57 5.57
N GLN A 432 -19.32 26.76 5.47
CA GLN A 432 -18.69 27.90 4.77
C GLN A 432 -17.92 28.83 5.72
N VAL A 433 -17.54 28.34 6.90
CA VAL A 433 -16.82 29.13 7.91
C VAL A 433 -15.32 29.10 7.69
N THR A 434 -14.64 30.20 7.98
CA THR A 434 -13.18 30.33 8.01
C THR A 434 -12.58 29.80 9.31
N GLU A 435 -11.26 29.59 9.35
CA GLU A 435 -10.54 29.18 10.58
C GLU A 435 -10.77 30.17 11.71
N GLN A 436 -10.71 31.47 11.43
CA GLN A 436 -10.89 32.49 12.45
C GLN A 436 -12.35 32.62 12.91
N GLU A 437 -13.33 32.40 12.04
CA GLU A 437 -14.75 32.34 12.41
C GLU A 437 -15.04 31.12 13.28
N ALA A 438 -14.49 29.95 12.94
CA ALA A 438 -14.58 28.75 13.77
C ALA A 438 -13.98 28.96 15.16
N TYR A 439 -12.82 29.65 15.24
CA TYR A 439 -12.24 30.03 16.52
C TYR A 439 -13.14 30.99 17.33
N ARG A 440 -13.68 32.07 16.71
CA ARG A 440 -14.55 33.01 17.38
C ARG A 440 -15.83 32.34 17.94
N GLU A 441 -16.40 31.42 17.15
CA GLU A 441 -17.55 30.62 17.58
C GLU A 441 -17.21 29.74 18.79
N TRP A 442 -16.05 29.04 18.72
CA TRP A 442 -15.55 28.25 19.83
C TRP A 442 -15.30 29.12 21.07
N TRP A 443 -14.60 30.26 20.90
CA TRP A 443 -14.32 31.19 21.99
C TRP A 443 -15.59 31.72 22.67
N LYS A 444 -16.60 32.12 21.88
CA LYS A 444 -17.87 32.56 22.38
C LYS A 444 -18.55 31.52 23.27
N ARG A 445 -18.41 30.24 22.95
CA ARG A 445 -19.07 29.15 23.69
C ARG A 445 -18.28 28.63 24.88
N PHE A 446 -16.94 28.65 24.81
CA PHE A 446 -16.07 27.95 25.75
C PHE A 446 -14.95 28.82 26.34
N GLY A 447 -14.63 29.95 25.79
CA GLY A 447 -13.46 30.75 26.14
C GLY A 447 -13.57 31.54 27.48
N LYS A 448 -14.74 31.51 28.10
CA LYS A 448 -14.97 32.22 29.37
C LYS A 448 -14.90 31.32 30.61
N ASN A 449 -14.50 30.07 30.46
CA ASN A 449 -14.40 29.10 31.55
C ASN A 449 -12.95 28.87 31.94
#